data_c2fcb6d8a75631ffebc9f441e2ab1824
#
_entry.id   c2fcb6d8a75631ffebc9f441e2ab1824
#
_cell.length_a   1.000
_cell.length_b   1.000
_cell.length_c   1.000
_cell.angle_alpha   90.00
_cell.angle_beta   90.00
_cell.angle_gamma   90.00
#
_symmetry.space_group_name_H-M   'P 1'
#
loop_
_entity.id
_entity.type
_entity.pdbx_description
1 polymer ?
#
loop_
_entity_poly.entity_id
_entity_poly.type
_entity_poly.pdbx_seq_one_letter_code
_entity_poly.pdbx_strand_id
1 'polypeptide(L)'
;VGWAWATNAPYQWTKQVASHWGGTRNGTIVHWPKGIAEPGGLRHQFAHVIDVAPTILEAAGLPEPTLVNGVLQSPMEGTSMLYSFGAAEAPERHDLQYFEVAGNRGIYYKGWSAVTKHRIPWITVGQELVAFDDDVWELYDGSKDWSQARNLAKEMPEMLHKLQRLFLIEATKYNVLPLDDRRAELLNSDIAGRPTLIKGPSQLLFSGMGH
;
A
#
# COMPACT_ATOMS: atom_id res chain seq x y z
N VAL A 1 -15.13 7.68 12.43
CA VAL A 1 -14.01 6.83 12.85
C VAL A 1 -14.50 5.50 13.42
N GLY A 2 -15.45 5.47 14.38
CA GLY A 2 -15.90 4.26 15.05
C GLY A 2 -16.40 3.16 14.11
N TRP A 3 -17.25 3.46 13.13
CA TRP A 3 -17.73 2.49 12.15
C TRP A 3 -16.63 1.98 11.22
N ALA A 4 -15.71 2.85 10.80
CA ALA A 4 -14.57 2.42 9.99
C ALA A 4 -13.69 1.42 10.76
N TRP A 5 -13.52 1.63 12.06
CA TRP A 5 -12.79 0.69 12.92
C TRP A 5 -13.53 -0.63 13.09
N ALA A 6 -14.83 -0.58 13.37
CA ALA A 6 -15.65 -1.79 13.53
C ALA A 6 -15.65 -2.67 12.28
N THR A 7 -15.67 -2.08 11.08
CA THR A 7 -15.63 -2.83 9.81
C THR A 7 -14.24 -3.34 9.44
N ASN A 8 -13.17 -2.81 10.04
CA ASN A 8 -11.81 -3.30 9.84
C ASN A 8 -11.37 -4.32 10.91
N ALA A 9 -12.13 -4.48 12.00
CA ALA A 9 -11.79 -5.46 13.02
C ALA A 9 -11.68 -6.86 12.41
N PRO A 10 -10.71 -7.65 12.85
CA PRO A 10 -9.80 -7.46 13.97
C PRO A 10 -8.46 -6.76 13.62
N TYR A 11 -8.31 -6.20 12.43
CA TYR A 11 -7.07 -5.52 12.04
C TYR A 11 -6.88 -4.22 12.82
N GLN A 12 -5.64 -3.92 13.13
CA GLN A 12 -5.28 -2.66 13.78
C GLN A 12 -5.42 -1.49 12.79
N TRP A 13 -5.89 -0.36 13.31
CA TRP A 13 -6.06 0.90 12.58
C TRP A 13 -7.11 0.84 11.46
N THR A 14 -7.10 1.81 10.56
CA THR A 14 -8.07 1.98 9.48
C THR A 14 -7.47 2.84 8.36
N LYS A 15 -8.25 3.11 7.33
CA LYS A 15 -7.89 3.95 6.18
C LYS A 15 -7.00 5.13 6.57
N GLN A 16 -5.99 5.43 5.74
CA GLN A 16 -4.95 6.46 5.87
C GLN A 16 -3.80 6.11 6.83
N VAL A 17 -3.91 5.08 7.67
CA VAL A 17 -2.77 4.56 8.42
C VAL A 17 -2.16 3.43 7.61
N ALA A 18 -1.36 3.80 6.60
CA ALA A 18 -0.80 2.86 5.60
C ALA A 18 0.35 2.01 6.13
N SER A 19 0.36 1.73 7.40
CA SER A 19 1.30 0.83 8.07
C SER A 19 0.64 -0.52 8.36
N HIS A 20 -0.36 -0.53 9.18
CA HIS A 20 -1.04 -1.75 9.64
C HIS A 20 -2.14 -2.20 8.68
N TRP A 21 -2.54 -3.45 8.80
CA TRP A 21 -3.48 -4.08 7.88
C TRP A 21 -4.89 -3.49 7.89
N GLY A 22 -5.33 -2.84 8.95
CA GLY A 22 -6.58 -2.08 8.92
C GLY A 22 -6.55 -0.89 7.95
N GLY A 23 -5.36 -0.40 7.61
CA GLY A 23 -5.18 0.66 6.62
C GLY A 23 -4.80 0.17 5.22
N THR A 24 -4.28 -1.06 5.10
CA THR A 24 -3.71 -1.56 3.84
C THR A 24 -4.37 -2.83 3.30
N ARG A 25 -4.97 -3.67 4.15
CA ARG A 25 -5.55 -4.94 3.73
C ARG A 25 -7.03 -4.81 3.41
N ASN A 26 -7.41 -5.24 2.20
CA ASN A 26 -8.79 -5.26 1.74
C ASN A 26 -9.12 -6.62 1.13
N GLY A 27 -10.36 -7.09 1.30
CA GLY A 27 -10.87 -8.25 0.59
C GLY A 27 -11.06 -7.94 -0.89
N THR A 28 -10.72 -8.89 -1.76
CA THR A 28 -10.95 -8.80 -3.20
C THR A 28 -11.83 -9.97 -3.63
N ILE A 29 -12.82 -9.70 -4.47
CA ILE A 29 -13.70 -10.71 -5.06
C ILE A 29 -13.49 -10.67 -6.57
N VAL A 30 -13.17 -11.83 -7.15
CA VAL A 30 -13.03 -11.98 -8.60
C VAL A 30 -14.16 -12.87 -9.10
N HIS A 31 -14.92 -12.37 -10.09
CA HIS A 31 -15.96 -13.11 -10.77
C HIS A 31 -15.66 -13.20 -12.26
N TRP A 32 -15.23 -14.37 -12.70
CA TRP A 32 -14.91 -14.64 -14.10
C TRP A 32 -15.29 -16.08 -14.47
N PRO A 33 -16.58 -16.34 -14.77
CA PRO A 33 -17.11 -17.70 -14.99
C PRO A 33 -16.44 -18.49 -16.10
N LYS A 34 -15.88 -17.79 -17.11
CA LYS A 34 -15.18 -18.45 -18.23
C LYS A 34 -13.72 -18.82 -17.91
N GLY A 35 -13.12 -18.20 -16.89
CA GLY A 35 -11.71 -18.41 -16.57
C GLY A 35 -11.46 -19.05 -15.20
N ILE A 36 -12.48 -19.11 -14.33
CA ILE A 36 -12.39 -19.73 -13.01
C ILE A 36 -13.31 -20.92 -12.97
N ALA A 37 -12.73 -22.12 -13.02
CA ALA A 37 -13.49 -23.37 -13.06
C ALA A 37 -14.16 -23.70 -11.71
N GLU A 38 -13.54 -23.34 -10.59
CA GLU A 38 -14.02 -23.64 -9.24
C GLU A 38 -14.46 -22.33 -8.55
N PRO A 39 -15.76 -22.02 -8.53
CA PRO A 39 -16.27 -20.81 -7.86
C PRO A 39 -16.20 -20.94 -6.33
N GLY A 40 -16.07 -19.80 -5.65
CA GLY A 40 -16.08 -19.73 -4.19
C GLY A 40 -14.77 -20.13 -3.49
N GLY A 41 -13.73 -20.44 -4.24
CA GLY A 41 -12.42 -20.76 -3.68
C GLY A 41 -11.71 -19.55 -3.10
N LEU A 42 -11.04 -19.73 -1.96
CA LEU A 42 -10.18 -18.71 -1.35
C LEU A 42 -8.78 -18.73 -1.97
N ARG A 43 -8.14 -17.57 -1.95
CA ARG A 43 -6.75 -17.37 -2.36
C ARG A 43 -6.07 -16.58 -1.28
N HIS A 44 -4.92 -17.06 -0.79
CA HIS A 44 -4.18 -16.48 0.33
C HIS A 44 -2.89 -15.81 -0.08
N GLN A 45 -2.53 -15.90 -1.36
CA GLN A 45 -1.37 -15.21 -1.90
C GLN A 45 -1.50 -13.71 -1.69
N PHE A 46 -0.41 -13.06 -1.34
CA PHE A 46 -0.37 -11.61 -1.29
C PHE A 46 -0.66 -11.04 -2.68
N ALA A 47 -1.47 -9.99 -2.70
CA ALA A 47 -1.74 -9.20 -3.88
C ALA A 47 -1.89 -7.72 -3.51
N HIS A 48 -1.61 -6.85 -4.45
CA HIS A 48 -1.74 -5.41 -4.31
C HIS A 48 -2.65 -4.84 -5.40
N VAL A 49 -3.20 -3.65 -5.19
CA VAL A 49 -4.09 -3.01 -6.18
C VAL A 49 -3.44 -2.82 -7.55
N ILE A 50 -2.10 -2.68 -7.58
CA ILE A 50 -1.35 -2.57 -8.85
C ILE A 50 -1.36 -3.86 -9.67
N ASP A 51 -1.68 -5.00 -9.07
CA ASP A 51 -1.74 -6.31 -9.73
C ASP A 51 -3.02 -6.50 -10.57
N VAL A 52 -4.02 -5.66 -10.34
CA VAL A 52 -5.32 -5.76 -11.04
C VAL A 52 -5.17 -5.52 -12.54
N ALA A 53 -4.46 -4.47 -12.93
CA ALA A 53 -4.30 -4.12 -14.34
C ALA A 53 -3.56 -5.20 -15.15
N PRO A 54 -2.38 -5.69 -14.74
CA PRO A 54 -1.70 -6.78 -15.45
C PRO A 54 -2.51 -8.09 -15.43
N THR A 55 -3.29 -8.35 -14.39
CA THR A 55 -4.20 -9.52 -14.36
C THR A 55 -5.28 -9.42 -15.44
N ILE A 56 -5.88 -8.24 -15.61
CA ILE A 56 -6.91 -8.02 -16.65
C ILE A 56 -6.30 -8.16 -18.05
N LEU A 57 -5.12 -7.60 -18.28
CA LEU A 57 -4.44 -7.71 -19.57
C LEU A 57 -4.11 -9.17 -19.90
N GLU A 58 -3.54 -9.92 -18.96
CA GLU A 58 -3.23 -11.33 -19.16
C GLU A 58 -4.51 -12.16 -19.40
N ALA A 59 -5.56 -11.94 -18.60
CA ALA A 59 -6.84 -12.62 -18.78
C ALA A 59 -7.51 -12.33 -20.14
N ALA A 60 -7.29 -11.13 -20.69
CA ALA A 60 -7.76 -10.72 -22.00
C ALA A 60 -6.83 -11.15 -23.17
N GLY A 61 -5.67 -11.72 -22.87
CA GLY A 61 -4.66 -12.02 -23.88
C GLY A 61 -4.04 -10.78 -24.54
N LEU A 62 -4.02 -9.66 -23.85
CA LEU A 62 -3.49 -8.38 -24.34
C LEU A 62 -2.09 -8.13 -23.76
N PRO A 63 -1.16 -7.60 -24.57
CA PRO A 63 0.14 -7.18 -24.08
C PRO A 63 0.02 -5.90 -23.22
N GLU A 64 1.02 -5.69 -22.37
CA GLU A 64 1.18 -4.41 -21.69
C GLU A 64 1.42 -3.29 -22.71
N PRO A 65 0.67 -2.16 -22.63
CA PRO A 65 0.82 -1.07 -23.59
C PRO A 65 2.11 -0.30 -23.34
N THR A 66 2.98 -0.23 -24.32
CA THR A 66 4.21 0.60 -24.29
C THR A 66 3.97 2.03 -24.78
N LEU A 67 2.96 2.22 -25.64
CA LEU A 67 2.56 3.51 -26.19
C LEU A 67 1.05 3.65 -26.14
N VAL A 68 0.55 4.77 -25.61
CA VAL A 68 -0.87 5.14 -25.65
C VAL A 68 -0.99 6.55 -26.22
N ASN A 69 -1.68 6.68 -27.35
CA ASN A 69 -1.86 7.96 -28.08
C ASN A 69 -0.52 8.71 -28.33
N GLY A 70 0.54 7.96 -28.64
CA GLY A 70 1.87 8.52 -28.88
C GLY A 70 2.68 8.86 -27.62
N VAL A 71 2.15 8.58 -26.43
CA VAL A 71 2.85 8.80 -25.16
C VAL A 71 3.41 7.48 -24.65
N LEU A 72 4.73 7.46 -24.40
CA LEU A 72 5.41 6.32 -23.78
C LEU A 72 4.87 6.09 -22.38
N GLN A 73 4.47 4.86 -22.10
CA GLN A 73 3.96 4.45 -20.76
C GLN A 73 5.10 3.98 -19.86
N SER A 74 4.99 4.28 -18.57
CA SER A 74 5.82 3.62 -17.57
C SER A 74 5.42 2.14 -17.47
N PRO A 75 6.38 1.21 -17.28
CA PRO A 75 6.08 -0.20 -17.08
C PRO A 75 5.13 -0.40 -15.89
N MET A 76 4.26 -1.41 -15.98
CA MET A 76 3.43 -1.81 -14.85
C MET A 76 4.29 -2.54 -13.82
N GLU A 77 4.21 -2.10 -12.57
CA GLU A 77 4.99 -2.68 -11.46
C GLU A 77 4.27 -3.86 -10.80
N GLY A 78 3.00 -4.08 -11.14
CA GLY A 78 2.18 -5.15 -10.58
C GLY A 78 2.49 -6.51 -11.18
N THR A 79 2.11 -7.55 -10.45
CA THR A 79 2.24 -8.95 -10.84
C THR A 79 0.85 -9.55 -11.08
N SER A 80 0.60 -10.12 -12.26
CA SER A 80 -0.70 -10.74 -12.53
C SER A 80 -1.03 -11.85 -11.53
N MET A 81 -2.25 -11.82 -11.01
CA MET A 81 -2.81 -12.83 -10.10
C MET A 81 -3.39 -14.05 -10.83
N LEU A 82 -3.39 -14.05 -12.17
CA LEU A 82 -4.05 -15.09 -12.97
C LEU A 82 -3.56 -16.50 -12.63
N TYR A 83 -2.26 -16.63 -12.29
CA TYR A 83 -1.64 -17.91 -11.89
C TYR A 83 -2.35 -18.59 -10.71
N SER A 84 -2.97 -17.81 -9.82
CA SER A 84 -3.63 -18.34 -8.61
C SER A 84 -5.08 -18.75 -8.85
N PHE A 85 -5.70 -18.33 -9.96
CA PHE A 85 -7.14 -18.56 -10.20
C PHE A 85 -7.46 -20.05 -10.33
N GLY A 86 -6.59 -20.83 -10.96
CA GLY A 86 -6.72 -22.28 -11.09
C GLY A 86 -5.91 -23.09 -10.07
N ALA A 87 -5.15 -22.46 -9.17
CA ALA A 87 -4.23 -23.13 -8.25
C ALA A 87 -4.17 -22.40 -6.91
N ALA A 88 -5.04 -22.81 -5.97
CA ALA A 88 -5.14 -22.17 -4.65
C ALA A 88 -3.81 -22.18 -3.87
N GLU A 89 -3.03 -23.25 -4.01
CA GLU A 89 -1.77 -23.46 -3.31
C GLU A 89 -0.54 -23.02 -4.12
N ALA A 90 -0.74 -22.32 -5.24
CA ALA A 90 0.40 -21.77 -5.98
C ALA A 90 1.21 -20.81 -5.10
N PRO A 91 2.56 -20.86 -5.17
CA PRO A 91 3.37 -19.91 -4.42
C PRO A 91 3.07 -18.47 -4.87
N GLU A 92 3.09 -17.54 -3.93
CA GLU A 92 2.90 -16.13 -4.27
C GLU A 92 4.01 -15.63 -5.21
N ARG A 93 3.64 -14.70 -6.09
CA ARG A 93 4.56 -14.10 -7.05
C ARG A 93 4.84 -12.62 -6.77
N HIS A 94 3.95 -11.96 -6.04
CA HIS A 94 4.15 -10.59 -5.54
C HIS A 94 4.63 -10.70 -4.10
N ASP A 95 5.93 -10.75 -3.89
CA ASP A 95 6.54 -11.08 -2.61
C ASP A 95 7.15 -9.89 -1.85
N LEU A 96 7.12 -8.69 -2.43
CA LEU A 96 7.64 -7.46 -1.84
C LEU A 96 6.75 -6.27 -2.18
N GLN A 97 6.24 -5.56 -1.18
CA GLN A 97 5.45 -4.33 -1.37
C GLN A 97 5.68 -3.34 -0.23
N TYR A 98 6.01 -2.09 -0.56
CA TYR A 98 6.03 -1.00 0.41
C TYR A 98 4.67 -0.28 0.46
N PHE A 99 4.42 0.36 1.58
CA PHE A 99 3.27 1.24 1.82
C PHE A 99 3.75 2.52 2.50
N GLU A 100 3.20 3.67 2.10
CA GLU A 100 3.45 4.95 2.76
C GLU A 100 2.27 5.90 2.55
N VAL A 101 1.79 6.52 3.61
CA VAL A 101 0.89 7.68 3.58
C VAL A 101 1.15 8.56 4.79
N ALA A 102 1.57 9.80 4.54
CA ALA A 102 1.79 10.83 5.56
C ALA A 102 2.70 10.37 6.71
N GLY A 103 3.79 9.69 6.37
CA GLY A 103 4.76 9.15 7.31
C GLY A 103 4.43 7.80 7.90
N ASN A 104 3.19 7.31 7.81
CA ASN A 104 2.85 5.94 8.19
C ASN A 104 3.42 4.98 7.15
N ARG A 105 4.27 4.06 7.58
CA ARG A 105 5.07 3.22 6.68
C ARG A 105 4.87 1.75 6.95
N GLY A 106 4.94 0.96 5.91
CA GLY A 106 4.92 -0.49 5.99
C GLY A 106 5.67 -1.13 4.85
N ILE A 107 6.16 -2.33 5.08
CA ILE A 107 6.77 -3.19 4.09
C ILE A 107 6.28 -4.62 4.29
N TYR A 108 5.78 -5.22 3.23
CA TYR A 108 5.50 -6.64 3.15
C TYR A 108 6.66 -7.36 2.47
N TYR A 109 7.07 -8.49 2.98
CA TYR A 109 8.04 -9.37 2.34
C TYR A 109 7.79 -10.83 2.72
N LYS A 110 7.31 -11.64 1.75
CA LYS A 110 7.16 -13.10 1.89
C LYS A 110 6.47 -13.52 3.19
N GLY A 111 5.27 -12.98 3.44
CA GLY A 111 4.49 -13.27 4.63
C GLY A 111 4.84 -12.43 5.86
N TRP A 112 5.98 -11.74 5.87
CA TRP A 112 6.37 -10.85 6.94
C TRP A 112 5.92 -9.42 6.68
N SER A 113 5.56 -8.69 7.73
CA SER A 113 5.33 -7.25 7.65
C SER A 113 6.07 -6.51 8.75
N ALA A 114 6.82 -5.47 8.37
CA ALA A 114 7.35 -4.48 9.29
C ALA A 114 6.64 -3.16 9.07
N VAL A 115 6.15 -2.55 10.14
CA VAL A 115 5.26 -1.39 10.08
C VAL A 115 5.63 -0.36 11.13
N THR A 116 5.37 0.92 10.85
CA THR A 116 5.46 1.98 11.84
C THR A 116 4.35 3.00 11.62
N LYS A 117 3.65 3.31 12.69
CA LYS A 117 2.66 4.38 12.70
C LYS A 117 3.36 5.67 13.14
N HIS A 118 3.45 6.63 12.23
CA HIS A 118 3.99 7.96 12.51
C HIS A 118 2.91 8.89 13.10
N ARG A 119 1.73 8.90 12.48
CA ARG A 119 0.64 9.80 12.85
C ARG A 119 -0.74 9.18 12.68
N ILE A 120 -1.71 9.79 13.32
CA ILE A 120 -3.14 9.50 13.12
C ILE A 120 -3.72 10.63 12.26
N PRO A 121 -3.98 10.42 10.96
CA PRO A 121 -4.27 11.48 10.01
C PRO A 121 -5.53 12.31 10.33
N TRP A 122 -6.53 11.71 10.99
CA TRP A 122 -7.77 12.41 11.38
C TRP A 122 -7.68 13.18 12.70
N ILE A 123 -6.60 13.03 13.46
CA ILE A 123 -6.34 13.89 14.62
C ILE A 123 -5.58 15.12 14.13
N THR A 124 -6.28 16.24 14.08
CA THR A 124 -5.74 17.48 13.51
C THR A 124 -5.13 18.43 14.53
N VAL A 125 -5.45 18.25 15.82
CA VAL A 125 -4.99 19.11 16.92
C VAL A 125 -4.48 18.25 18.08
N GLY A 126 -3.39 18.66 18.71
CA GLY A 126 -2.87 18.03 19.93
C GLY A 126 -2.10 16.72 19.72
N GLN A 127 -1.78 16.35 18.48
CA GLN A 127 -0.86 15.25 18.23
C GLN A 127 0.57 15.80 18.13
N GLU A 128 1.41 15.44 19.08
CA GLU A 128 2.86 15.60 18.94
C GLU A 128 3.38 14.58 17.95
N LEU A 129 4.17 15.05 16.99
CA LEU A 129 4.88 14.19 16.04
C LEU A 129 6.34 14.09 16.49
N VAL A 130 6.85 12.88 16.53
CA VAL A 130 8.27 12.62 16.73
C VAL A 130 9.01 12.74 15.40
N ALA A 131 10.32 12.83 15.43
CA ALA A 131 11.11 12.72 14.20
C ALA A 131 10.91 11.32 13.58
N PHE A 132 11.04 11.21 12.25
CA PHE A 132 10.88 9.93 11.57
C PHE A 132 11.86 8.85 12.06
N ASP A 133 13.03 9.24 12.54
CA ASP A 133 14.03 8.33 13.08
C ASP A 133 13.66 7.78 14.45
N ASP A 134 12.77 8.46 15.18
CA ASP A 134 12.27 8.05 16.50
C ASP A 134 11.00 7.20 16.41
N ASP A 135 10.49 6.95 15.22
CA ASP A 135 9.31 6.12 15.00
C ASP A 135 9.56 4.67 15.43
N VAL A 136 8.64 4.13 16.22
CA VAL A 136 8.72 2.75 16.70
C VAL A 136 8.23 1.79 15.63
N TRP A 137 9.11 0.91 15.19
CA TRP A 137 8.78 -0.15 14.25
C TRP A 137 8.29 -1.41 14.96
N GLU A 138 7.35 -2.07 14.34
CA GLU A 138 6.75 -3.33 14.76
C GLU A 138 6.95 -4.38 13.67
N LEU A 139 7.05 -5.66 14.06
CA LEU A 139 7.29 -6.79 13.15
C LEU A 139 6.25 -7.86 13.37
N TYR A 140 5.67 -8.39 12.29
CA TYR A 140 4.63 -9.41 12.32
C TYR A 140 4.89 -10.54 11.31
N ASP A 141 4.65 -11.79 11.74
CA ASP A 141 4.62 -12.98 10.90
C ASP A 141 3.18 -13.27 10.44
N GLY A 142 2.81 -12.77 9.28
CA GLY A 142 1.44 -12.91 8.77
C GLY A 142 1.01 -14.34 8.47
N SER A 143 1.94 -15.29 8.40
CA SER A 143 1.62 -16.72 8.25
C SER A 143 1.04 -17.33 9.52
N LYS A 144 1.31 -16.72 10.69
CA LYS A 144 0.87 -17.19 12.01
C LYS A 144 -0.02 -16.19 12.73
N ASP A 145 0.10 -14.92 12.42
CA ASP A 145 -0.61 -13.81 13.04
C ASP A 145 -1.26 -12.92 11.98
N TRP A 146 -2.39 -13.37 11.49
CA TRP A 146 -3.15 -12.68 10.45
C TRP A 146 -3.82 -11.37 10.90
N SER A 147 -3.79 -11.06 12.20
CA SER A 147 -4.37 -9.83 12.78
C SER A 147 -3.32 -8.81 13.23
N GLN A 148 -2.03 -9.16 13.15
CA GLN A 148 -0.94 -8.33 13.66
C GLN A 148 -1.06 -8.07 15.19
N ALA A 149 -1.39 -9.11 15.98
CA ALA A 149 -1.58 -9.00 17.41
C ALA A 149 -0.28 -9.15 18.21
N ARG A 150 0.71 -9.90 17.68
CA ARG A 150 1.97 -10.20 18.38
C ARG A 150 3.15 -9.52 17.68
N ASN A 151 3.61 -8.43 18.26
CA ASN A 151 4.81 -7.74 17.78
C ASN A 151 6.09 -8.51 18.12
N LEU A 152 6.82 -8.95 17.09
CA LEU A 152 8.05 -9.75 17.18
C LEU A 152 9.33 -8.89 17.09
N ALA A 153 9.24 -7.57 17.03
CA ALA A 153 10.38 -6.68 16.79
C ALA A 153 11.55 -6.89 17.79
N LYS A 154 11.22 -7.14 19.06
CA LYS A 154 12.22 -7.38 20.10
C LYS A 154 12.80 -8.80 20.05
N GLU A 155 12.01 -9.78 19.59
CA GLU A 155 12.42 -11.18 19.52
C GLU A 155 13.25 -11.47 18.26
N MET A 156 12.99 -10.71 17.18
CA MET A 156 13.61 -10.92 15.86
C MET A 156 14.18 -9.62 15.26
N PRO A 157 15.11 -8.94 15.92
CA PRO A 157 15.63 -7.65 15.49
C PRO A 157 16.33 -7.72 14.11
N GLU A 158 16.96 -8.83 13.78
CA GLU A 158 17.61 -9.05 12.48
C GLU A 158 16.60 -9.02 11.31
N MET A 159 15.44 -9.68 11.50
CA MET A 159 14.37 -9.66 10.51
C MET A 159 13.78 -8.26 10.37
N LEU A 160 13.54 -7.57 11.49
CA LEU A 160 13.10 -6.19 11.47
C LEU A 160 14.07 -5.30 10.68
N HIS A 161 15.36 -5.34 10.98
CA HIS A 161 16.37 -4.56 10.25
C HIS A 161 16.44 -4.91 8.77
N LYS A 162 16.25 -6.19 8.42
CA LYS A 162 16.15 -6.59 7.01
C LYS A 162 14.98 -5.90 6.31
N LEU A 163 13.79 -5.93 6.91
CA LEU A 163 12.60 -5.32 6.32
C LEU A 163 12.70 -3.78 6.27
N GLN A 164 13.25 -3.14 7.28
CA GLN A 164 13.52 -1.70 7.26
C GLN A 164 14.44 -1.30 6.09
N ARG A 165 15.49 -2.09 5.81
CA ARG A 165 16.36 -1.86 4.66
C ARG A 165 15.62 -2.08 3.33
N LEU A 166 14.77 -3.09 3.23
CA LEU A 166 13.94 -3.29 2.05
C LEU A 166 12.99 -2.12 1.83
N PHE A 167 12.38 -1.58 2.91
CA PHE A 167 11.56 -0.37 2.79
C PHE A 167 12.37 0.80 2.20
N LEU A 168 13.58 1.06 2.70
CA LEU A 168 14.42 2.15 2.19
C LEU A 168 14.80 1.97 0.72
N ILE A 169 15.07 0.73 0.30
CA ILE A 169 15.36 0.41 -1.12
C ILE A 169 14.16 0.75 -1.99
N GLU A 170 12.98 0.26 -1.65
CA GLU A 170 11.75 0.52 -2.39
C GLU A 170 11.36 2.01 -2.34
N ALA A 171 11.45 2.64 -1.19
CA ALA A 171 11.18 4.06 -1.01
C ALA A 171 12.09 4.95 -1.87
N THR A 172 13.35 4.56 -2.03
CA THR A 172 14.30 5.25 -2.92
C THR A 172 13.95 5.01 -4.39
N LYS A 173 13.68 3.76 -4.76
CA LYS A 173 13.31 3.36 -6.13
C LYS A 173 12.10 4.12 -6.65
N TYR A 174 11.10 4.30 -5.79
CA TYR A 174 9.81 4.92 -6.15
C TYR A 174 9.68 6.39 -5.74
N ASN A 175 10.78 7.06 -5.41
CA ASN A 175 10.81 8.49 -5.05
C ASN A 175 9.88 8.84 -3.86
N VAL A 176 9.76 7.95 -2.89
CA VAL A 176 9.02 8.19 -1.65
C VAL A 176 9.83 9.07 -0.69
N LEU A 177 11.16 9.00 -0.79
CA LEU A 177 12.07 9.83 0.00
C LEU A 177 12.35 11.19 -0.67
N PRO A 178 12.53 12.27 0.13
CA PRO A 178 12.41 12.31 1.59
C PRO A 178 10.96 12.13 2.04
N LEU A 179 10.77 11.53 3.22
CA LEU A 179 9.44 11.40 3.83
C LEU A 179 8.87 12.79 4.12
N ASP A 180 7.56 12.92 4.02
CA ASP A 180 6.87 14.20 4.20
C ASP A 180 5.60 14.00 5.05
N ASP A 181 5.59 14.58 6.24
CA ASP A 181 4.46 14.53 7.18
C ASP A 181 3.63 15.82 7.19
N ARG A 182 3.95 16.78 6.30
CA ARG A 182 3.14 17.98 6.13
C ARG A 182 1.69 17.62 5.80
N ARG A 183 0.77 18.52 6.08
CA ARG A 183 -0.67 18.27 5.93
C ARG A 183 -1.24 18.93 4.68
N ALA A 184 -1.90 20.08 4.89
CA ALA A 184 -2.56 20.82 3.83
C ALA A 184 -1.59 21.28 2.72
N GLU A 185 -0.34 21.48 3.06
CA GLU A 185 0.72 21.85 2.13
C GLU A 185 0.90 20.86 1.00
N LEU A 186 0.70 19.56 1.26
CA LEU A 186 0.81 18.51 0.23
C LEU A 186 -0.29 18.61 -0.85
N LEU A 187 -1.39 19.30 -0.54
CA LEU A 187 -2.48 19.54 -1.49
C LEU A 187 -2.19 20.73 -2.42
N ASN A 188 -1.22 21.57 -2.07
CA ASN A 188 -0.79 22.71 -2.88
C ASN A 188 0.54 22.39 -3.55
N SER A 189 0.54 22.24 -4.88
CA SER A 189 1.73 21.88 -5.66
C SER A 189 2.88 22.87 -5.50
N ASP A 190 2.57 24.17 -5.32
CA ASP A 190 3.61 25.22 -5.20
C ASP A 190 4.34 25.11 -3.87
N ILE A 191 3.59 24.91 -2.79
CA ILE A 191 4.16 24.73 -1.43
C ILE A 191 4.87 23.39 -1.30
N ALA A 192 4.30 22.34 -1.90
CA ALA A 192 4.90 21.01 -1.90
C ALA A 192 6.16 20.89 -2.76
N GLY A 193 6.48 21.91 -3.57
CA GLY A 193 7.63 21.92 -4.47
C GLY A 193 7.51 20.92 -5.62
N ARG A 194 6.29 20.53 -5.97
CA ARG A 194 5.99 19.60 -7.07
C ARG A 194 5.38 20.33 -8.26
N PRO A 195 5.75 20.03 -9.50
CA PRO A 195 5.10 20.63 -10.65
C PRO A 195 3.62 20.24 -10.72
N THR A 196 2.77 21.21 -11.02
CA THR A 196 1.36 20.94 -11.31
C THR A 196 1.23 20.20 -12.62
N LEU A 197 0.79 18.96 -12.58
CA LEU A 197 0.56 18.14 -13.78
C LEU A 197 -0.79 18.40 -14.41
N ILE A 198 -1.74 18.96 -13.64
CA ILE A 198 -3.11 19.22 -14.09
C ILE A 198 -3.27 20.73 -14.29
N LYS A 199 -3.56 21.15 -15.52
CA LYS A 199 -3.90 22.53 -15.87
C LYS A 199 -5.38 22.63 -16.19
N GLY A 200 -6.03 23.70 -15.79
CA GLY A 200 -7.42 23.99 -16.12
C GLY A 200 -8.40 23.88 -14.93
N PRO A 201 -9.69 23.58 -15.15
CA PRO A 201 -10.76 23.70 -14.15
C PRO A 201 -10.54 22.92 -12.84
N SER A 202 -9.76 21.84 -12.86
CA SER A 202 -9.41 21.07 -11.67
C SER A 202 -8.52 21.85 -10.68
N GLN A 203 -7.84 22.90 -11.11
CA GLN A 203 -7.11 23.81 -10.21
C GLN A 203 -8.05 24.71 -9.41
N LEU A 204 -9.23 24.99 -9.92
CA LEU A 204 -10.24 25.85 -9.25
C LEU A 204 -10.86 25.18 -8.01
N LEU A 205 -10.83 23.85 -7.92
CA LEU A 205 -11.34 23.11 -6.78
C LEU A 205 -10.50 23.32 -5.51
N PHE A 206 -9.25 23.71 -5.63
CA PHE A 206 -8.35 23.94 -4.49
C PHE A 206 -8.11 25.41 -4.18
N SER A 207 -8.34 26.31 -5.12
CA SER A 207 -8.23 27.75 -4.89
C SER A 207 -9.35 28.34 -4.02
N GLY A 208 -10.43 27.61 -3.83
CA GLY A 208 -11.55 28.00 -2.95
C GLY A 208 -11.37 27.65 -1.47
N MET A 209 -10.30 26.98 -1.08
CA MET A 209 -10.01 26.63 0.33
C MET A 209 -9.00 27.57 0.99
N GLY A 210 -8.62 28.65 0.34
CA GLY A 210 -7.63 29.64 0.81
C GLY A 210 -8.21 30.99 1.22
N HIS A 211 -9.36 30.98 1.96
CA HIS A 211 -9.84 32.20 2.64
C HIS A 211 -10.38 31.83 4.02
#